data_4acb4c5b1a395c97b05f13739a616b2b
#
_entry.id   4acb4c5b1a395c97b05f13739a616b2b
#
_cell.length_a   1.000
_cell.length_b   1.000
_cell.length_c   1.000
_cell.angle_alpha   90.00
_cell.angle_beta   90.00
_cell.angle_gamma   90.00
#
_symmetry.space_group_name_H-M   'P 1'
#
loop_
_entity.id
_entity.type
_entity.pdbx_description
1 polymer ?
#
loop_
_entity_poly.entity_id
_entity_poly.type
_entity_poly.pdbx_seq_one_letter_code
_entity_poly.pdbx_strand_id
1 'polypeptide(L)'
;ELFHQENINIAEAAFLYENMLVRVDIIEKKGNVINLIEVKAKSWNPLEDSFLSKQKNTSATNSDIRPYLYDVAFQKYVVVRALKEMFPHEQFTVHAYLMMADKSRTATVNGLNQLFKVKTTPEGRSYIETAPNAMEIVTSIPLSKRVVRPFDVDEVCDNIIDGQYAEQQDQEFMIGRCFKKHVEQMATDYCNNKKSDCIIGSKCFSCQFRKKPNDSDKMLDGYCECWKEKAGFDPFKEKRALIQDLNGQYIRKDMYIKGLKY
;
A
#
# COMPACT_ATOMS: atom_id res chain seq x y z
N GLU A 1 19.66 19.93 4.08
CA GLU A 1 19.90 20.76 5.28
C GLU A 1 19.21 20.19 6.53
N LEU A 2 17.89 19.88 6.48
CA LEU A 2 17.16 19.38 7.67
C LEU A 2 17.77 18.09 8.25
N PHE A 3 18.17 17.14 7.41
CA PHE A 3 18.70 15.85 7.85
C PHE A 3 20.05 15.93 8.57
N HIS A 4 20.77 17.06 8.53
CA HIS A 4 21.97 17.29 9.36
C HIS A 4 21.64 17.62 10.81
N GLN A 5 20.38 17.94 11.13
CA GLN A 5 19.97 18.12 12.51
C GLN A 5 19.87 16.77 13.22
N GLU A 6 20.20 16.75 14.49
CA GLU A 6 20.19 15.53 15.30
C GLU A 6 18.77 14.96 15.46
N ASN A 7 17.81 15.84 15.73
CA ASN A 7 16.43 15.46 15.95
C ASN A 7 15.51 16.32 15.07
N ILE A 8 14.72 15.67 14.23
CA ILE A 8 13.72 16.33 13.38
C ILE A 8 12.45 15.51 13.27
N ASN A 9 11.33 16.21 13.09
CA ASN A 9 10.06 15.65 12.69
C ASN A 9 9.60 16.37 11.42
N ILE A 10 9.37 15.63 10.35
CA ILE A 10 8.94 16.18 9.06
C ILE A 10 7.65 15.49 8.65
N ALA A 11 6.61 16.28 8.34
CA ALA A 11 5.42 15.77 7.70
C ALA A 11 5.57 15.85 6.18
N GLU A 12 5.01 14.89 5.46
CA GLU A 12 4.98 14.84 3.99
C GLU A 12 6.38 14.90 3.34
N ALA A 13 7.36 14.23 3.96
CA ALA A 13 8.73 14.19 3.49
C ALA A 13 8.86 13.42 2.17
N ALA A 14 9.36 14.07 1.13
CA ALA A 14 9.56 13.44 -0.17
C ALA A 14 10.98 12.89 -0.33
N PHE A 15 11.08 11.66 -0.82
CA PHE A 15 12.33 10.99 -1.16
C PHE A 15 12.28 10.49 -2.59
N LEU A 16 13.36 10.72 -3.30
CA LEU A 16 13.56 10.24 -4.68
C LEU A 16 14.76 9.30 -4.70
N TYR A 17 14.58 8.14 -5.27
CA TYR A 17 15.65 7.21 -5.62
C TYR A 17 15.42 6.69 -7.04
N GLU A 18 16.35 6.95 -7.96
CA GLU A 18 16.15 6.70 -9.38
C GLU A 18 14.82 7.28 -9.89
N ASN A 19 13.94 6.43 -10.41
CA ASN A 19 12.62 6.82 -10.93
C ASN A 19 11.49 6.60 -9.90
N MET A 20 11.82 6.36 -8.64
CA MET A 20 10.85 6.05 -7.59
C MET A 20 10.77 7.24 -6.62
N LEU A 21 9.62 7.90 -6.61
CA LEU A 21 9.31 9.00 -5.70
C LEU A 21 8.31 8.50 -4.65
N VAL A 22 8.62 8.74 -3.38
CA VAL A 22 7.70 8.51 -2.26
C VAL A 22 7.54 9.78 -1.45
N ARG A 23 6.36 9.93 -0.83
CA ARG A 23 6.06 10.99 0.11
C ARG A 23 5.55 10.36 1.39
N VAL A 24 6.40 10.36 2.40
CA VAL A 24 6.14 9.73 3.69
C VAL A 24 5.32 10.67 4.56
N ASP A 25 4.23 10.20 5.15
CA ASP A 25 3.35 11.02 5.97
C ASP A 25 4.10 11.68 7.13
N ILE A 26 4.91 10.91 7.87
CA ILE A 26 5.71 11.42 8.99
C ILE A 26 7.08 10.73 9.00
N ILE A 27 8.14 11.55 9.05
CA ILE A 27 9.50 11.12 9.36
C ILE A 27 9.90 11.69 10.72
N GLU A 28 10.28 10.81 11.64
CA GLU A 28 10.94 11.19 12.89
C GLU A 28 12.39 10.71 12.84
N LYS A 29 13.35 11.62 12.98
CA LYS A 29 14.78 11.29 13.07
C LYS A 29 15.29 11.63 14.47
N LYS A 30 16.03 10.71 15.07
CA LYS A 30 16.76 10.87 16.33
C LYS A 30 18.17 10.30 16.15
N GLY A 31 19.15 11.17 16.07
CA GLY A 31 20.49 10.77 15.67
C GLY A 31 20.44 10.07 14.29
N ASN A 32 20.93 8.85 14.21
CA ASN A 32 20.95 8.05 12.99
C ASN A 32 19.73 7.09 12.86
N VAL A 33 18.78 7.16 13.78
CA VAL A 33 17.56 6.36 13.73
C VAL A 33 16.45 7.18 13.11
N ILE A 34 15.78 6.61 12.10
CA ILE A 34 14.68 7.22 11.37
C ILE A 34 13.46 6.32 11.50
N ASN A 35 12.38 6.87 12.02
CA ASN A 35 11.07 6.24 12.02
C ASN A 35 10.27 6.76 10.84
N LEU A 36 9.96 5.87 9.90
CA LEU A 36 9.04 6.08 8.79
C LEU A 36 7.65 5.68 9.26
N ILE A 37 6.73 6.61 9.31
CA ILE A 37 5.38 6.40 9.84
C ILE A 37 4.37 6.75 8.75
N GLU A 38 3.65 5.74 8.29
CA GLU A 38 2.54 5.89 7.35
C GLU A 38 1.21 5.87 8.12
N VAL A 39 0.36 6.85 7.86
CA VAL A 39 -0.93 7.03 8.55
C VAL A 39 -2.06 6.41 7.72
N LYS A 40 -2.82 5.52 8.32
CA LYS A 40 -3.97 4.90 7.64
C LYS A 40 -5.25 5.12 8.46
N ALA A 41 -6.29 5.57 7.78
CA ALA A 41 -7.64 5.69 8.35
C ALA A 41 -8.27 4.30 8.55
N LYS A 42 -7.59 3.47 9.33
CA LYS A 42 -7.97 2.09 9.68
C LYS A 42 -7.84 1.89 11.17
N SER A 43 -8.63 0.98 11.71
CA SER A 43 -8.52 0.55 13.09
C SER A 43 -7.87 -0.84 13.18
N TRP A 44 -7.13 -1.06 14.25
CA TRP A 44 -6.34 -2.26 14.51
C TRP A 44 -6.53 -2.70 15.95
N ASN A 45 -6.77 -3.99 16.18
CA ASN A 45 -6.80 -4.55 17.53
C ASN A 45 -5.53 -5.40 17.75
N PRO A 46 -4.51 -4.91 18.46
CA PRO A 46 -3.25 -5.64 18.63
C PRO A 46 -3.39 -6.93 19.44
N LEU A 47 -4.53 -7.14 20.11
CA LEU A 47 -4.82 -8.36 20.89
C LEU A 47 -5.43 -9.48 20.02
N GLU A 48 -6.02 -9.15 18.89
CA GLU A 48 -6.77 -10.08 18.03
C GLU A 48 -6.23 -10.13 16.60
N ASP A 49 -5.76 -9.00 16.08
CA ASP A 49 -5.29 -8.86 14.71
C ASP A 49 -3.81 -9.26 14.57
N SER A 50 -3.45 -9.71 13.40
CA SER A 50 -2.06 -10.06 13.04
C SER A 50 -1.73 -9.55 11.65
N PHE A 51 -0.52 -9.03 11.47
CA PHE A 51 0.01 -8.65 10.15
C PHE A 51 0.26 -9.86 9.26
N LEU A 52 0.39 -11.04 9.87
CA LEU A 52 0.55 -12.30 9.16
C LEU A 52 -0.78 -13.05 9.07
N SER A 53 -0.92 -13.84 8.02
CA SER A 53 -2.06 -14.71 7.81
C SER A 53 -2.17 -15.74 8.95
N LYS A 54 -3.38 -15.96 9.44
CA LYS A 54 -3.65 -17.01 10.44
C LYS A 54 -3.77 -18.41 9.83
N GLN A 55 -3.59 -18.56 8.51
CA GLN A 55 -3.63 -19.88 7.88
C GLN A 55 -2.43 -20.71 8.32
N LYS A 56 -2.69 -21.92 8.81
CA LYS A 56 -1.64 -22.85 9.21
C LYS A 56 -0.76 -23.22 8.00
N ASN A 57 0.53 -23.25 8.23
CA ASN A 57 1.57 -23.64 7.25
C ASN A 57 1.80 -22.65 6.07
N THR A 58 1.33 -21.41 6.15
CA THR A 58 1.66 -20.40 5.15
C THR A 58 2.30 -19.18 5.81
N SER A 59 3.53 -18.88 5.44
CA SER A 59 4.16 -17.58 5.77
C SER A 59 3.68 -16.57 4.73
N ALA A 60 2.56 -15.92 5.02
CA ALA A 60 1.94 -14.93 4.14
C ALA A 60 1.48 -13.73 4.95
N THR A 61 1.40 -12.56 4.33
CA THR A 61 0.80 -11.38 4.96
C THR A 61 -0.73 -11.52 5.01
N ASN A 62 -1.33 -10.90 6.03
CA ASN A 62 -2.79 -10.84 6.15
C ASN A 62 -3.38 -10.02 4.99
N SER A 63 -4.30 -10.61 4.23
CA SER A 63 -4.91 -10.02 3.03
C SER A 63 -5.55 -8.66 3.26
N ASP A 64 -6.13 -8.43 4.44
CA ASP A 64 -6.88 -7.21 4.77
C ASP A 64 -5.99 -5.99 5.03
N ILE A 65 -4.75 -6.23 5.42
CA ILE A 65 -3.75 -5.19 5.70
C ILE A 65 -2.61 -5.18 4.66
N ARG A 66 -2.50 -6.22 3.85
CA ARG A 66 -1.44 -6.41 2.84
C ARG A 66 -1.17 -5.18 1.97
N PRO A 67 -2.18 -4.50 1.39
CA PRO A 67 -1.93 -3.32 0.56
C PRO A 67 -1.14 -2.23 1.30
N TYR A 68 -1.43 -2.04 2.60
CA TYR A 68 -0.74 -1.04 3.42
C TYR A 68 0.68 -1.49 3.80
N LEU A 69 0.88 -2.78 4.06
CA LEU A 69 2.22 -3.33 4.33
C LEU A 69 3.14 -3.19 3.11
N TYR A 70 2.63 -3.47 1.92
CA TYR A 70 3.38 -3.31 0.68
C TYR A 70 3.66 -1.85 0.34
N ASP A 71 2.74 -0.94 0.65
CA ASP A 71 2.93 0.51 0.52
C ASP A 71 4.09 0.98 1.41
N VAL A 72 4.07 0.64 2.71
CA VAL A 72 5.14 1.00 3.64
C VAL A 72 6.47 0.33 3.28
N ALA A 73 6.44 -0.93 2.85
CA ALA A 73 7.65 -1.62 2.39
C ALA A 73 8.28 -0.93 1.17
N PHE A 74 7.45 -0.45 0.23
CA PHE A 74 7.93 0.33 -0.91
C PHE A 74 8.52 1.67 -0.46
N GLN A 75 7.87 2.38 0.43
CA GLN A 75 8.40 3.62 0.99
C GLN A 75 9.75 3.38 1.71
N LYS A 76 9.83 2.36 2.58
CA LYS A 76 11.09 1.99 3.25
C LYS A 76 12.19 1.67 2.24
N TYR A 77 11.87 0.90 1.21
CA TYR A 77 12.81 0.56 0.13
C TYR A 77 13.42 1.79 -0.53
N VAL A 78 12.60 2.78 -0.87
CA VAL A 78 13.05 4.03 -1.50
C VAL A 78 13.81 4.90 -0.52
N VAL A 79 13.30 5.11 0.70
CA VAL A 79 13.91 5.96 1.73
C VAL A 79 15.32 5.49 2.09
N VAL A 80 15.49 4.19 2.34
CA VAL A 80 16.82 3.62 2.67
C VAL A 80 17.83 3.88 1.56
N ARG A 81 17.44 3.76 0.31
CA ARG A 81 18.33 3.99 -0.84
C ARG A 81 18.62 5.46 -1.08
N ALA A 82 17.58 6.30 -1.00
CA ALA A 82 17.75 7.73 -1.12
C ALA A 82 18.70 8.29 -0.05
N LEU A 83 18.55 7.84 1.20
CA LEU A 83 19.44 8.25 2.29
C LEU A 83 20.88 7.79 2.06
N LYS A 84 21.07 6.56 1.59
CA LYS A 84 22.42 6.05 1.28
C LYS A 84 23.10 6.83 0.15
N GLU A 85 22.34 7.29 -0.84
CA GLU A 85 22.86 8.11 -1.94
C GLU A 85 23.15 9.55 -1.49
N MET A 86 22.23 10.14 -0.69
CA MET A 86 22.37 11.51 -0.20
C MET A 86 23.48 11.65 0.87
N PHE A 87 23.71 10.60 1.65
CA PHE A 87 24.64 10.58 2.78
C PHE A 87 25.55 9.34 2.75
N PRO A 88 26.46 9.24 1.77
CA PRO A 88 27.23 8.00 1.54
C PRO A 88 28.18 7.61 2.68
N HIS A 89 28.49 8.56 3.57
CA HIS A 89 29.37 8.35 4.72
C HIS A 89 28.62 8.17 6.05
N GLU A 90 27.29 8.27 6.03
CA GLU A 90 26.44 8.10 7.21
C GLU A 90 25.65 6.78 7.11
N GLN A 91 25.43 6.15 8.25
CA GLN A 91 24.59 4.96 8.32
C GLN A 91 23.33 5.28 9.10
N PHE A 92 22.19 5.24 8.41
CA PHE A 92 20.88 5.40 9.02
C PHE A 92 20.21 4.04 9.20
N THR A 93 19.56 3.88 10.35
CA THR A 93 18.64 2.77 10.60
C THR A 93 17.22 3.29 10.38
N VAL A 94 16.47 2.68 9.46
CA VAL A 94 15.10 3.08 9.13
C VAL A 94 14.14 2.02 9.65
N HIS A 95 13.28 2.39 10.59
CA HIS A 95 12.19 1.58 11.10
C HIS A 95 10.86 2.01 10.49
N ALA A 96 9.99 1.05 10.20
CA ALA A 96 8.71 1.27 9.53
C ALA A 96 7.52 1.04 10.47
N TYR A 97 6.57 1.97 10.44
CA TYR A 97 5.38 1.95 11.29
C TYR A 97 4.12 2.25 10.48
N LEU A 98 3.02 1.59 10.87
CA LEU A 98 1.66 1.98 10.48
C LEU A 98 0.99 2.70 11.65
N MET A 99 0.60 3.96 11.46
CA MET A 99 -0.18 4.70 12.46
C MET A 99 -1.67 4.48 12.20
N MET A 100 -2.33 3.83 13.17
CA MET A 100 -3.74 3.45 13.07
C MET A 100 -4.47 3.66 14.40
N ALA A 101 -5.80 3.62 14.36
CA ALA A 101 -6.62 3.66 15.57
C ALA A 101 -6.58 2.30 16.29
N ASP A 102 -6.18 2.31 17.56
CA ASP A 102 -6.09 1.13 18.43
C ASP A 102 -7.45 0.81 19.07
N LYS A 103 -8.10 -0.26 18.60
CA LYS A 103 -9.42 -0.70 19.11
C LYS A 103 -9.38 -1.22 20.55
N SER A 104 -8.20 -1.60 21.05
CA SER A 104 -8.06 -2.06 22.43
C SER A 104 -8.01 -0.91 23.44
N ARG A 105 -8.01 0.34 22.98
CA ARG A 105 -7.91 1.54 23.81
C ARG A 105 -9.20 2.35 23.82
N THR A 106 -9.49 2.91 24.97
CA THR A 106 -10.58 3.88 25.14
C THR A 106 -10.01 5.29 25.20
N ALA A 107 -10.67 6.22 24.52
CA ALA A 107 -10.31 7.63 24.59
C ALA A 107 -10.47 8.16 26.01
N THR A 108 -9.48 8.89 26.50
CA THR A 108 -9.48 9.47 27.86
C THR A 108 -10.12 10.86 27.89
N VAL A 109 -10.48 11.39 26.73
CA VAL A 109 -11.12 12.71 26.56
C VAL A 109 -12.40 12.53 25.77
N ASN A 110 -13.50 13.11 26.26
CA ASN A 110 -14.77 13.13 25.56
C ASN A 110 -14.71 14.10 24.36
N GLY A 111 -15.39 13.72 23.27
CA GLY A 111 -15.56 14.60 22.12
C GLY A 111 -14.35 14.75 21.22
N LEU A 112 -13.34 13.84 21.26
CA LEU A 112 -12.18 13.88 20.36
C LEU A 112 -12.59 13.98 18.87
N ASN A 113 -13.66 13.33 18.48
CA ASN A 113 -14.22 13.37 17.12
C ASN A 113 -14.82 14.75 16.74
N GLN A 114 -15.01 15.63 17.70
CA GLN A 114 -15.50 17.00 17.47
C GLN A 114 -14.37 18.01 17.33
N LEU A 115 -13.15 17.64 17.74
CA LEU A 115 -11.98 18.53 17.68
C LEU A 115 -11.47 18.75 16.25
N PHE A 116 -11.73 17.80 15.36
CA PHE A 116 -11.29 17.82 13.98
C PHE A 116 -12.45 17.47 13.06
N LYS A 117 -12.84 18.41 12.21
CA LYS A 117 -13.96 18.24 11.28
C LYS A 117 -13.44 18.31 9.84
N VAL A 118 -13.75 17.29 9.06
CA VAL A 118 -13.47 17.35 7.61
C VAL A 118 -14.48 18.27 6.97
N LYS A 119 -14.00 19.29 6.29
CA LYS A 119 -14.77 20.26 5.51
C LYS A 119 -14.33 20.18 4.06
N THR A 120 -15.18 20.67 3.16
CA THR A 120 -14.88 20.72 1.73
C THR A 120 -15.00 22.17 1.26
N THR A 121 -14.00 22.64 0.52
CA THR A 121 -14.07 23.95 -0.13
C THR A 121 -15.06 23.95 -1.29
N PRO A 122 -15.53 25.09 -1.80
CA PRO A 122 -16.39 25.16 -2.99
C PRO A 122 -15.78 24.47 -4.22
N GLU A 123 -14.43 24.43 -4.32
CA GLU A 123 -13.69 23.79 -5.41
C GLU A 123 -13.51 22.28 -5.20
N GLY A 124 -14.13 21.70 -4.15
CA GLY A 124 -14.11 20.24 -3.88
C GLY A 124 -12.87 19.75 -3.14
N ARG A 125 -12.01 20.62 -2.59
CA ARG A 125 -10.85 20.23 -1.78
C ARG A 125 -11.24 20.01 -0.33
N SER A 126 -10.87 18.88 0.23
CA SER A 126 -11.05 18.61 1.65
C SER A 126 -9.98 19.30 2.50
N TYR A 127 -10.39 19.86 3.64
CA TYR A 127 -9.50 20.40 4.67
C TYR A 127 -10.00 20.03 6.06
N ILE A 128 -9.14 20.18 7.06
CA ILE A 128 -9.50 19.91 8.45
C ILE A 128 -9.74 21.24 9.17
N GLU A 129 -10.96 21.43 9.64
CA GLU A 129 -11.31 22.48 10.60
C GLU A 129 -10.98 22.00 12.00
N THR A 130 -10.11 22.70 12.70
CA THR A 130 -9.62 22.34 14.03
C THR A 130 -10.27 23.24 15.09
N ALA A 131 -10.83 22.65 16.14
CA ALA A 131 -11.35 23.42 17.27
C ALA A 131 -10.21 24.22 17.94
N PRO A 132 -10.48 25.42 18.50
CA PRO A 132 -9.43 26.30 19.03
C PRO A 132 -8.52 25.67 20.08
N ASN A 133 -9.05 24.77 20.91
CA ASN A 133 -8.33 24.08 21.99
C ASN A 133 -7.91 22.64 21.62
N ALA A 134 -8.06 22.23 20.37
CA ALA A 134 -7.79 20.86 19.95
C ALA A 134 -6.34 20.41 20.22
N MET A 135 -5.39 21.28 19.91
CA MET A 135 -3.96 20.98 20.09
C MET A 135 -3.62 20.83 21.58
N GLU A 136 -4.14 21.69 22.44
CA GLU A 136 -3.96 21.61 23.88
C GLU A 136 -4.50 20.29 24.43
N ILE A 137 -5.73 19.94 24.05
CA ILE A 137 -6.38 18.68 24.46
C ILE A 137 -5.57 17.48 23.99
N VAL A 138 -5.21 17.41 22.70
CA VAL A 138 -4.51 16.25 22.14
C VAL A 138 -3.10 16.10 22.74
N THR A 139 -2.39 17.20 22.95
CA THR A 139 -1.05 17.16 23.55
C THR A 139 -1.06 16.80 25.02
N SER A 140 -2.15 17.10 25.75
CA SER A 140 -2.33 16.71 27.16
C SER A 140 -2.52 15.20 27.34
N ILE A 141 -2.93 14.47 26.28
CA ILE A 141 -3.12 13.01 26.35
C ILE A 141 -1.74 12.32 26.38
N PRO A 142 -1.40 11.58 27.44
CA PRO A 142 -0.16 10.82 27.50
C PRO A 142 -0.05 9.84 26.31
N LEU A 143 1.15 9.67 25.75
CA LEU A 143 1.40 8.77 24.61
C LEU A 143 0.84 7.36 24.83
N SER A 144 0.98 6.84 26.07
CA SER A 144 0.46 5.52 26.46
C SER A 144 -1.06 5.41 26.43
N LYS A 145 -1.79 6.54 26.41
CA LYS A 145 -3.26 6.61 26.40
C LYS A 145 -3.85 7.06 25.06
N ARG A 146 -3.01 7.39 24.08
CA ARG A 146 -3.50 7.78 22.76
C ARG A 146 -4.16 6.61 22.06
N VAL A 147 -5.33 6.87 21.48
CA VAL A 147 -6.06 5.87 20.69
C VAL A 147 -5.50 5.70 19.28
N VAL A 148 -4.83 6.73 18.73
CA VAL A 148 -4.07 6.63 17.49
C VAL A 148 -2.60 6.49 17.85
N ARG A 149 -1.97 5.42 17.37
CA ARG A 149 -0.56 5.16 17.65
C ARG A 149 0.14 4.40 16.53
N PRO A 150 1.47 4.48 16.44
CA PRO A 150 2.25 3.66 15.52
C PRO A 150 2.26 2.19 15.97
N PHE A 151 2.12 1.30 15.00
CA PHE A 151 2.33 -0.13 15.12
C PHE A 151 3.56 -0.50 14.32
N ASP A 152 4.48 -1.22 14.94
CA ASP A 152 5.72 -1.67 14.32
C ASP A 152 5.41 -2.70 13.21
N VAL A 153 5.88 -2.41 12.01
CA VAL A 153 5.77 -3.29 10.83
C VAL A 153 7.14 -3.51 10.17
N ASP A 154 8.21 -3.18 10.88
CA ASP A 154 9.57 -3.12 10.35
C ASP A 154 10.03 -4.48 9.79
N GLU A 155 9.96 -5.53 10.61
CA GLU A 155 10.31 -6.89 10.21
C GLU A 155 9.45 -7.39 9.03
N VAL A 156 8.14 -7.07 9.06
CA VAL A 156 7.23 -7.46 7.98
C VAL A 156 7.62 -6.76 6.67
N CYS A 157 7.99 -5.49 6.72
CA CYS A 157 8.45 -4.74 5.56
C CYS A 157 9.77 -5.30 5.00
N ASP A 158 10.73 -5.64 5.87
CA ASP A 158 12.00 -6.24 5.44
C ASP A 158 11.76 -7.59 4.75
N ASN A 159 10.90 -8.43 5.33
CA ASN A 159 10.53 -9.71 4.74
C ASN A 159 9.80 -9.56 3.39
N ILE A 160 8.97 -8.52 3.21
CA ILE A 160 8.38 -8.18 1.90
C ILE A 160 9.48 -7.79 0.91
N ILE A 161 10.38 -6.90 1.29
CA ILE A 161 11.47 -6.42 0.44
C ILE A 161 12.37 -7.60 0.00
N ASP A 162 12.58 -8.57 0.87
CA ASP A 162 13.41 -9.75 0.60
C ASP A 162 12.66 -10.94 -0.01
N GLY A 163 11.35 -10.80 -0.25
CA GLY A 163 10.56 -11.82 -0.98
C GLY A 163 10.26 -13.08 -0.16
N GLN A 164 10.12 -12.96 1.17
CA GLN A 164 9.99 -14.10 2.08
C GLN A 164 8.56 -14.64 2.21
N TYR A 165 7.55 -13.93 1.71
CA TYR A 165 6.16 -14.35 1.87
C TYR A 165 5.63 -15.19 0.69
N ALA A 166 4.74 -16.12 1.02
CA ALA A 166 4.19 -17.08 0.05
C ALA A 166 3.44 -16.42 -1.12
N GLU A 167 2.74 -15.30 -0.88
CA GLU A 167 2.06 -14.57 -1.96
C GLU A 167 3.02 -13.98 -2.99
N GLN A 168 4.28 -13.76 -2.63
CA GLN A 168 5.30 -13.23 -3.53
C GLN A 168 5.83 -14.30 -4.51
N GLN A 169 5.56 -15.57 -4.24
CA GLN A 169 5.81 -16.68 -5.15
C GLN A 169 4.67 -16.86 -6.17
N ASP A 170 3.56 -16.14 -6.00
CA ASP A 170 2.43 -16.16 -6.92
C ASP A 170 2.77 -15.35 -8.18
N GLN A 171 2.87 -16.03 -9.31
CA GLN A 171 3.18 -15.41 -10.60
C GLN A 171 2.15 -14.36 -11.02
N GLU A 172 0.86 -14.55 -10.66
CA GLU A 172 -0.18 -13.56 -10.94
C GLU A 172 -0.02 -12.29 -10.09
N PHE A 173 0.51 -12.42 -8.87
CA PHE A 173 0.70 -11.30 -7.96
C PHE A 173 1.94 -10.46 -8.32
N MET A 174 3.07 -11.12 -8.55
CA MET A 174 4.37 -10.47 -8.77
C MET A 174 4.84 -10.53 -10.24
N ILE A 175 4.02 -11.09 -11.12
CA ILE A 175 4.37 -11.29 -12.54
C ILE A 175 5.71 -12.04 -12.67
N GLY A 176 5.94 -13.03 -11.78
CA GLY A 176 7.17 -13.82 -11.77
C GLY A 176 8.43 -13.08 -11.33
N ARG A 177 8.31 -11.93 -10.67
CA ARG A 177 9.45 -11.12 -10.21
C ARG A 177 9.47 -11.01 -8.70
N CYS A 178 10.69 -10.93 -8.11
CA CYS A 178 10.82 -10.55 -6.70
C CYS A 178 10.44 -9.07 -6.50
N PHE A 179 10.09 -8.68 -5.27
CA PHE A 179 9.62 -7.34 -4.93
C PHE A 179 10.52 -6.23 -5.52
N LYS A 180 11.83 -6.29 -5.27
CA LYS A 180 12.81 -5.28 -5.73
C LYS A 180 12.74 -5.10 -7.26
N LYS A 181 12.86 -6.19 -8.01
CA LYS A 181 12.80 -6.16 -9.49
C LYS A 181 11.43 -5.74 -10.00
N HIS A 182 10.37 -6.06 -9.26
CA HIS A 182 9.02 -5.68 -9.65
C HIS A 182 8.81 -4.17 -9.57
N VAL A 183 9.18 -3.53 -8.46
CA VAL A 183 9.02 -2.09 -8.27
C VAL A 183 9.94 -1.29 -9.19
N GLU A 184 11.19 -1.72 -9.38
CA GLU A 184 12.14 -1.10 -10.31
C GLU A 184 11.64 -1.16 -11.76
N GLN A 185 11.11 -2.32 -12.17
CA GLN A 185 10.55 -2.48 -13.51
C GLN A 185 9.29 -1.62 -13.70
N MET A 186 8.39 -1.57 -12.70
CA MET A 186 7.21 -0.71 -12.77
C MET A 186 7.57 0.76 -12.89
N ALA A 187 8.55 1.24 -12.12
CA ALA A 187 9.04 2.61 -12.20
C ALA A 187 9.63 2.92 -13.58
N THR A 188 10.43 2.00 -14.12
CA THR A 188 11.01 2.13 -15.48
C THR A 188 9.93 2.14 -16.55
N ASP A 189 8.96 1.22 -16.48
CA ASP A 189 7.86 1.14 -17.45
C ASP A 189 7.00 2.42 -17.41
N TYR A 190 6.73 2.95 -16.20
CA TYR A 190 5.99 4.20 -16.02
C TYR A 190 6.72 5.40 -16.66
N CYS A 191 8.01 5.58 -16.37
CA CYS A 191 8.79 6.69 -16.93
C CYS A 191 8.90 6.62 -18.46
N ASN A 192 8.93 5.42 -19.01
CA ASN A 192 9.01 5.20 -20.47
C ASN A 192 7.63 5.14 -21.13
N ASN A 193 6.55 5.45 -20.40
CA ASN A 193 5.17 5.32 -20.86
C ASN A 193 4.88 3.96 -21.50
N LYS A 194 5.49 2.92 -20.95
CA LYS A 194 5.36 1.55 -21.45
C LYS A 194 4.21 0.87 -20.71
N LYS A 195 3.31 0.26 -21.45
CA LYS A 195 2.25 -0.57 -20.89
C LYS A 195 2.85 -1.76 -20.15
N SER A 196 2.52 -1.90 -18.87
CA SER A 196 2.95 -3.05 -18.09
C SER A 196 2.35 -4.33 -18.64
N ASP A 197 3.15 -5.41 -18.64
CA ASP A 197 2.65 -6.73 -18.97
C ASP A 197 1.56 -7.15 -17.98
N CYS A 198 0.42 -7.56 -18.51
CA CYS A 198 -0.66 -8.16 -17.73
C CYS A 198 -0.83 -9.64 -18.11
N ILE A 199 -1.23 -10.42 -17.13
CA ILE A 199 -1.52 -11.84 -17.29
C ILE A 199 -3.03 -12.02 -17.16
N ILE A 200 -3.65 -12.72 -18.14
CA ILE A 200 -5.02 -13.17 -17.96
C ILE A 200 -5.03 -14.26 -16.90
N GLY A 201 -5.74 -14.02 -15.82
CA GLY A 201 -5.76 -14.90 -14.67
C GLY A 201 -7.02 -14.79 -13.82
N SER A 202 -6.99 -15.41 -12.65
CA SER A 202 -8.13 -15.45 -11.73
C SER A 202 -8.61 -14.07 -11.29
N LYS A 203 -7.71 -13.07 -11.25
CA LYS A 203 -8.01 -11.68 -10.88
C LYS A 203 -8.83 -10.93 -11.93
N CYS A 204 -8.89 -11.40 -13.18
CA CYS A 204 -9.68 -10.79 -14.22
C CYS A 204 -11.19 -10.80 -13.91
N PHE A 205 -11.64 -11.68 -13.01
CA PHE A 205 -13.02 -11.67 -12.51
C PHE A 205 -13.42 -10.32 -11.88
N SER A 206 -12.53 -9.71 -11.12
CA SER A 206 -12.72 -8.41 -10.45
C SER A 206 -11.84 -7.30 -11.04
N CYS A 207 -11.64 -7.30 -12.35
CA CYS A 207 -10.80 -6.33 -13.03
C CYS A 207 -11.30 -4.90 -12.80
N GLN A 208 -10.49 -4.06 -12.17
CA GLN A 208 -10.83 -2.66 -11.92
C GLN A 208 -10.87 -1.79 -13.18
N PHE A 209 -10.25 -2.25 -14.28
CA PHE A 209 -10.24 -1.56 -15.58
C PHE A 209 -11.41 -1.98 -16.49
N ARG A 210 -12.32 -2.81 -15.98
CA ARG A 210 -13.54 -3.17 -16.69
C ARG A 210 -14.49 -1.98 -16.70
N LYS A 211 -14.94 -1.58 -17.89
CA LYS A 211 -15.92 -0.50 -18.05
C LYS A 211 -17.22 -0.83 -17.31
N LYS A 212 -17.71 0.12 -16.53
CA LYS A 212 -18.98 0.01 -15.81
C LYS A 212 -20.13 0.58 -16.64
N PRO A 213 -21.38 0.19 -16.37
CA PRO A 213 -22.54 0.69 -17.11
C PRO A 213 -22.70 2.21 -17.17
N ASN A 214 -22.19 2.91 -16.13
CA ASN A 214 -22.29 4.37 -16.01
C ASN A 214 -21.04 5.11 -16.53
N ASP A 215 -20.03 4.41 -17.03
CA ASP A 215 -18.83 5.03 -17.56
C ASP A 215 -19.12 5.65 -18.96
N SER A 216 -18.39 6.72 -19.28
CA SER A 216 -18.53 7.39 -20.59
C SER A 216 -18.31 6.43 -21.76
N ASP A 217 -19.10 6.57 -22.82
CA ASP A 217 -18.95 5.75 -24.03
C ASP A 217 -17.59 5.92 -24.72
N LYS A 218 -16.93 7.02 -24.47
CA LYS A 218 -15.56 7.29 -24.96
C LYS A 218 -14.47 6.59 -24.15
N MET A 219 -14.81 6.07 -22.96
CA MET A 219 -13.86 5.37 -22.13
C MET A 219 -13.54 3.99 -22.69
N LEU A 220 -12.26 3.68 -22.79
CA LEU A 220 -11.78 2.37 -23.21
C LEU A 220 -12.05 1.31 -22.14
N ASP A 221 -12.41 0.11 -22.56
CA ASP A 221 -12.54 -1.04 -21.66
C ASP A 221 -11.22 -1.79 -21.60
N GLY A 222 -10.42 -1.52 -20.57
CA GLY A 222 -9.09 -2.14 -20.40
C GLY A 222 -9.16 -3.66 -20.21
N TYR A 223 -10.27 -4.21 -19.73
CA TYR A 223 -10.49 -5.63 -19.65
C TYR A 223 -10.59 -6.24 -21.06
N CYS A 224 -11.39 -5.67 -21.96
CA CYS A 224 -11.48 -6.11 -23.34
C CYS A 224 -10.16 -5.97 -24.09
N GLU A 225 -9.42 -4.88 -23.85
CA GLU A 225 -8.12 -4.68 -24.48
C GLU A 225 -7.12 -5.76 -24.05
N CYS A 226 -7.06 -6.10 -22.74
CA CYS A 226 -6.21 -7.18 -22.25
C CYS A 226 -6.55 -8.52 -22.91
N TRP A 227 -7.84 -8.86 -23.04
CA TRP A 227 -8.25 -10.11 -23.67
C TRP A 227 -7.91 -10.15 -25.15
N LYS A 228 -8.12 -9.06 -25.88
CA LYS A 228 -7.71 -8.96 -27.30
C LYS A 228 -6.21 -9.16 -27.47
N GLU A 229 -5.42 -8.49 -26.65
CA GLU A 229 -3.97 -8.55 -26.71
C GLU A 229 -3.41 -9.92 -26.32
N LYS A 230 -3.91 -10.53 -25.24
CA LYS A 230 -3.33 -11.75 -24.66
C LYS A 230 -4.01 -13.04 -25.10
N ALA A 231 -5.26 -12.99 -25.54
CA ALA A 231 -6.02 -14.16 -25.97
C ALA A 231 -6.54 -14.07 -27.43
N GLY A 232 -6.37 -12.92 -28.05
CA GLY A 232 -6.73 -12.73 -29.46
C GLY A 232 -8.22 -12.55 -29.75
N PHE A 233 -9.06 -12.34 -28.72
CA PHE A 233 -10.49 -12.15 -28.92
C PHE A 233 -11.13 -11.16 -27.94
N ASP A 234 -12.30 -10.64 -28.31
CA ASP A 234 -13.11 -9.76 -27.47
C ASP A 234 -14.16 -10.59 -26.70
N PRO A 235 -14.05 -10.69 -25.37
CA PRO A 235 -14.92 -11.58 -24.59
C PRO A 235 -16.41 -11.19 -24.62
N PHE A 236 -16.74 -9.94 -24.90
CA PHE A 236 -18.12 -9.50 -25.00
C PHE A 236 -18.73 -9.72 -26.40
N LYS A 237 -17.90 -9.62 -27.44
CA LYS A 237 -18.37 -9.81 -28.82
C LYS A 237 -18.50 -11.27 -29.18
N GLU A 238 -17.60 -12.10 -28.76
CA GLU A 238 -17.54 -13.50 -29.17
C GLU A 238 -18.35 -14.46 -28.28
N LYS A 239 -18.91 -13.97 -27.16
CA LYS A 239 -19.77 -14.74 -26.23
C LYS A 239 -19.19 -16.11 -25.84
N ARG A 240 -17.86 -16.21 -25.70
CA ARG A 240 -17.22 -17.44 -25.27
C ARG A 240 -17.40 -17.63 -23.77
N ALA A 241 -17.60 -18.87 -23.33
CA ALA A 241 -17.55 -19.21 -21.90
C ALA A 241 -16.13 -19.04 -21.38
N LEU A 242 -15.96 -18.18 -20.41
CA LEU A 242 -14.65 -17.89 -19.83
C LEU A 242 -14.49 -18.59 -18.47
N ILE A 243 -13.29 -19.04 -18.17
CA ILE A 243 -12.98 -19.66 -16.86
C ILE A 243 -13.33 -18.73 -15.71
N GLN A 244 -13.19 -17.42 -15.89
CA GLN A 244 -13.55 -16.44 -14.86
C GLN A 244 -15.06 -16.38 -14.57
N ASP A 245 -15.92 -16.87 -15.44
CA ASP A 245 -17.37 -16.92 -15.24
C ASP A 245 -17.77 -18.12 -14.37
N LEU A 246 -16.85 -19.06 -14.12
CA LEU A 246 -17.07 -20.17 -13.22
C LEU A 246 -17.09 -19.71 -11.75
N ASN A 247 -17.99 -20.28 -10.96
CA ASN A 247 -17.96 -20.12 -9.51
C ASN A 247 -16.78 -20.89 -8.90
N GLY A 248 -16.08 -20.25 -7.95
CA GLY A 248 -14.98 -20.87 -7.25
C GLY A 248 -13.60 -20.31 -7.60
N GLN A 249 -13.07 -19.45 -6.74
CA GLN A 249 -11.79 -18.77 -6.96
C GLN A 249 -10.61 -19.74 -7.11
N TYR A 250 -10.58 -20.80 -6.32
CA TYR A 250 -9.48 -21.78 -6.35
C TYR A 250 -9.48 -22.60 -7.64
N ILE A 251 -10.66 -22.99 -8.12
CA ILE A 251 -10.81 -23.73 -9.38
C ILE A 251 -10.33 -22.88 -10.55
N ARG A 252 -10.72 -21.60 -10.60
CA ARG A 252 -10.27 -20.65 -11.63
C ARG A 252 -8.76 -20.51 -11.63
N LYS A 253 -8.14 -20.33 -10.45
CA LYS A 253 -6.70 -20.16 -10.33
C LYS A 253 -5.96 -21.41 -10.84
N ASP A 254 -6.39 -22.60 -10.45
CA ASP A 254 -5.79 -23.86 -10.89
C ASP A 254 -5.88 -24.05 -12.41
N MET A 255 -7.03 -23.72 -13.01
CA MET A 255 -7.21 -23.80 -14.47
C MET A 255 -6.30 -22.81 -15.22
N TYR A 256 -6.15 -21.58 -14.74
CA TYR A 256 -5.24 -20.62 -15.35
C TYR A 256 -3.77 -21.03 -15.24
N ILE A 257 -3.35 -21.60 -14.09
CA ILE A 257 -2.01 -22.15 -13.91
C ILE A 257 -1.75 -23.28 -14.92
N LYS A 258 -2.75 -24.08 -15.25
CA LYS A 258 -2.68 -25.13 -16.29
C LYS A 258 -2.77 -24.57 -17.72
N GLY A 259 -2.76 -23.27 -17.90
CA GLY A 259 -2.78 -22.62 -19.21
C GLY A 259 -4.16 -22.54 -19.89
N LEU A 260 -5.21 -22.95 -19.18
CA LEU A 260 -6.57 -22.82 -19.68
C LEU A 260 -7.03 -21.34 -19.55
N LYS A 261 -7.73 -20.81 -20.52
CA LYS A 261 -8.23 -19.43 -20.52
C LYS A 261 -9.74 -19.35 -20.76
N TYR A 262 -10.26 -20.32 -21.47
CA TYR A 262 -11.66 -20.43 -21.89
C TYR A 262 -12.00 -21.88 -22.19
#